data_34ea20ebd056c7a0a1aed1bf4f261708
#
_entry.id   34ea20ebd056c7a0a1aed1bf4f261708
#
_cell.length_a   1.000
_cell.length_b   1.000
_cell.length_c   1.000
_cell.angle_alpha   90.00
_cell.angle_beta   90.00
_cell.angle_gamma   90.00
#
_symmetry.space_group_name_H-M   'P 1'
#
loop_
_entity.id
_entity.type
_entity.pdbx_description
1 polymer ?
#
loop_
_entity_poly.entity_id
_entity_poly.type
_entity_poly.pdbx_seq_one_letter_code
_entity_poly.pdbx_strand_id
1 'polypeptide(L)'
;MKDLAIIVPTRGRPHNIEDLIFSLTETNTSESSDLWLVLDDDDPELDHYTELGKSLIFPREGKGMAKPLNKAAMHLLDEYRHFAFLGDDHRPRTDKWDEFLIKELDLLGTGIVYGNDLFQAEALPTAVAMTGDIVRELGGMVPPGLAHLYLDNFWLQLGKDLGAISYLGHVIIEHLHPVAGKADWDEGYRDVNAEEVYRADSQAFYSYITSQGYADLIAKLTK
;
A
#
# COMPACT_ATOMS: atom_id res chain seq x y z
N MET A 1 -10.03 -18.08 5.17
CA MET A 1 -9.63 -16.74 4.70
C MET A 1 -9.00 -16.06 5.88
N LYS A 2 -7.77 -15.55 5.74
CA LYS A 2 -7.10 -14.74 6.76
C LYS A 2 -7.63 -13.30 6.74
N ASP A 3 -7.29 -12.52 7.76
CA ASP A 3 -7.86 -11.18 7.88
C ASP A 3 -7.14 -10.16 7.02
N LEU A 4 -5.80 -10.09 7.03
CA LEU A 4 -5.06 -9.03 6.37
C LEU A 4 -3.85 -9.54 5.58
N ALA A 5 -3.77 -9.19 4.30
CA ALA A 5 -2.54 -9.26 3.51
C ALA A 5 -1.81 -7.92 3.58
N ILE A 6 -0.62 -7.89 4.16
CA ILE A 6 0.27 -6.72 4.17
C ILE A 6 1.19 -6.84 2.98
N ILE A 7 0.99 -6.03 1.95
CA ILE A 7 1.71 -6.10 0.67
C ILE A 7 2.77 -5.01 0.63
N VAL A 8 4.02 -5.42 0.43
CA VAL A 8 5.19 -4.54 0.43
C VAL A 8 5.99 -4.72 -0.86
N PRO A 9 5.73 -3.91 -1.90
CA PRO A 9 6.62 -3.83 -3.05
C PRO A 9 7.97 -3.24 -2.62
N THR A 10 9.07 -3.93 -2.94
CA THR A 10 10.42 -3.48 -2.59
C THR A 10 11.42 -3.86 -3.68
N ARG A 11 12.53 -3.12 -3.76
CA ARG A 11 13.63 -3.38 -4.68
C ARG A 11 14.95 -2.82 -4.15
N GLY A 12 15.98 -3.69 -4.09
CA GLY A 12 17.36 -3.29 -3.77
C GLY A 12 17.59 -2.81 -2.34
N ARG A 13 16.64 -3.07 -1.40
CA ARG A 13 16.66 -2.58 -0.01
C ARG A 13 16.32 -3.67 1.01
N PRO A 14 17.00 -4.83 1.00
CA PRO A 14 16.66 -5.93 1.92
C PRO A 14 16.76 -5.52 3.40
N HIS A 15 17.70 -4.65 3.76
CA HIS A 15 17.83 -4.12 5.13
C HIS A 15 16.58 -3.35 5.59
N ASN A 16 15.87 -2.65 4.69
CA ASN A 16 14.61 -2.00 5.03
C ASN A 16 13.54 -3.03 5.40
N ILE A 17 13.55 -4.18 4.73
CA ILE A 17 12.62 -5.28 5.02
C ILE A 17 12.97 -5.96 6.35
N GLU A 18 14.26 -6.15 6.67
CA GLU A 18 14.70 -6.66 7.98
C GLU A 18 14.19 -5.76 9.11
N ASP A 19 14.36 -4.45 8.97
CA ASP A 19 13.87 -3.46 9.93
C ASP A 19 12.33 -3.43 10.01
N LEU A 20 11.63 -3.61 8.88
CA LEU A 20 10.18 -3.71 8.88
C LEU A 20 9.71 -4.96 9.62
N ILE A 21 10.30 -6.12 9.36
CA ILE A 21 9.99 -7.38 10.04
C ILE A 21 10.23 -7.24 11.56
N PHE A 22 11.35 -6.60 11.95
CA PHE A 22 11.60 -6.30 13.35
C PHE A 22 10.49 -5.44 13.95
N SER A 23 10.07 -4.37 13.26
CA SER A 23 8.98 -3.50 13.69
C SER A 23 7.65 -4.25 13.83
N LEU A 24 7.31 -5.14 12.89
CA LEU A 24 6.11 -5.97 12.96
C LEU A 24 6.14 -6.92 14.16
N THR A 25 7.31 -7.46 14.48
CA THR A 25 7.50 -8.34 15.64
C THR A 25 7.34 -7.56 16.96
N GLU A 26 7.99 -6.41 17.08
CA GLU A 26 7.94 -5.55 18.27
C GLU A 26 6.53 -5.00 18.55
N THR A 27 5.70 -4.87 17.52
CA THR A 27 4.31 -4.40 17.63
C THR A 27 3.29 -5.52 17.70
N ASN A 28 3.72 -6.76 17.96
CA ASN A 28 2.84 -7.93 18.12
C ASN A 28 1.79 -8.03 16.99
N THR A 29 2.24 -7.86 15.73
CA THR A 29 1.36 -8.03 14.56
C THR A 29 0.69 -9.40 14.60
N SER A 30 -0.61 -9.45 14.35
CA SER A 30 -1.46 -10.62 14.50
C SER A 30 -1.04 -11.79 13.59
N GLU A 31 -1.20 -13.03 14.05
CA GLU A 31 -1.02 -14.22 13.23
C GLU A 31 -2.06 -14.36 12.09
N SER A 32 -3.16 -13.59 12.15
CA SER A 32 -4.15 -13.51 11.07
C SER A 32 -3.74 -12.54 9.94
N SER A 33 -2.65 -11.80 10.15
CA SER A 33 -2.03 -10.90 9.19
C SER A 33 -0.75 -11.54 8.62
N ASP A 34 -0.55 -11.47 7.31
CA ASP A 34 0.66 -11.97 6.66
C ASP A 34 1.38 -10.86 5.91
N LEU A 35 2.70 -10.78 6.10
CA LEU A 35 3.58 -9.96 5.28
C LEU A 35 3.88 -10.69 3.96
N TRP A 36 3.66 -10.00 2.85
CA TRP A 36 3.99 -10.44 1.51
C TRP A 36 4.94 -9.44 0.83
N LEU A 37 6.17 -9.88 0.60
CA LEU A 37 7.14 -9.11 -0.19
C LEU A 37 6.80 -9.27 -1.68
N VAL A 38 6.77 -8.16 -2.40
CA VAL A 38 6.52 -8.18 -3.85
C VAL A 38 7.78 -7.73 -4.57
N LEU A 39 8.37 -8.66 -5.30
CA LEU A 39 9.72 -8.57 -5.83
C LEU A 39 9.72 -8.62 -7.36
N ASP A 40 10.62 -7.86 -7.97
CA ASP A 40 10.95 -8.02 -9.39
C ASP A 40 11.88 -9.22 -9.59
N ASP A 41 11.69 -10.00 -10.66
CA ASP A 41 12.50 -11.18 -10.99
C ASP A 41 13.97 -10.86 -11.33
N ASP A 42 14.25 -9.58 -11.66
CA ASP A 42 15.58 -9.06 -11.97
C ASP A 42 16.21 -8.26 -10.80
N ASP A 43 15.67 -8.38 -9.58
CA ASP A 43 16.26 -7.72 -8.42
C ASP A 43 17.59 -8.37 -8.05
N PRO A 44 18.70 -7.60 -7.95
CA PRO A 44 20.00 -8.15 -7.58
C PRO A 44 20.05 -8.77 -6.17
N GLU A 45 19.12 -8.38 -5.26
CA GLU A 45 19.02 -8.87 -3.89
C GLU A 45 17.92 -9.94 -3.71
N LEU A 46 17.42 -10.52 -4.81
CA LEU A 46 16.28 -11.43 -4.80
C LEU A 46 16.45 -12.61 -3.82
N ASP A 47 17.63 -13.23 -3.82
CA ASP A 47 17.93 -14.38 -2.95
C ASP A 47 17.84 -13.96 -1.47
N HIS A 48 18.33 -12.78 -1.11
CA HIS A 48 18.24 -12.26 0.25
C HIS A 48 16.78 -12.08 0.70
N TYR A 49 15.95 -11.47 -0.13
CA TYR A 49 14.53 -11.27 0.20
C TYR A 49 13.77 -12.59 0.42
N THR A 50 14.06 -13.61 -0.39
CA THR A 50 13.35 -14.91 -0.29
C THR A 50 13.65 -15.65 1.02
N GLU A 51 14.75 -15.33 1.68
CA GLU A 51 15.10 -15.85 3.01
C GLU A 51 14.36 -15.11 4.14
N LEU A 52 13.86 -13.89 3.89
CA LEU A 52 13.22 -13.06 4.91
C LEU A 52 11.75 -13.39 5.14
N GLY A 53 11.05 -14.00 4.18
CA GLY A 53 9.63 -14.33 4.36
C GLY A 53 8.86 -14.70 3.10
N LYS A 54 7.54 -14.62 3.20
CA LYS A 54 6.66 -14.89 2.05
C LYS A 54 6.87 -13.86 0.95
N SER A 55 7.06 -14.32 -0.26
CA SER A 55 7.30 -13.44 -1.40
C SER A 55 6.49 -13.86 -2.63
N LEU A 56 6.10 -12.85 -3.41
CA LEU A 56 5.57 -13.00 -4.76
C LEU A 56 6.57 -12.35 -5.73
N ILE A 57 7.03 -13.12 -6.70
CA ILE A 57 8.03 -12.69 -7.66
C ILE A 57 7.34 -12.50 -9.00
N PHE A 58 7.47 -11.33 -9.60
CA PHE A 58 6.89 -11.01 -10.90
C PHE A 58 7.96 -10.52 -11.89
N PRO A 59 7.78 -10.77 -13.20
CA PRO A 59 8.57 -10.09 -14.21
C PRO A 59 8.45 -8.58 -14.08
N ARG A 60 9.59 -7.89 -14.12
CA ARG A 60 9.61 -6.44 -14.02
C ARG A 60 8.95 -5.77 -15.22
N GLU A 61 7.92 -4.97 -14.98
CA GLU A 61 7.15 -4.26 -16.01
C GLU A 61 7.32 -2.72 -15.91
N GLY A 62 8.55 -2.25 -15.98
CA GLY A 62 8.88 -0.83 -15.88
C GLY A 62 9.25 -0.38 -14.47
N LYS A 63 9.20 0.94 -14.22
CA LYS A 63 9.50 1.54 -12.92
C LYS A 63 8.22 1.74 -12.10
N GLY A 64 8.37 1.71 -10.79
CA GLY A 64 7.30 2.00 -9.83
C GLY A 64 6.58 0.76 -9.29
N MET A 65 5.77 0.98 -8.28
CA MET A 65 5.18 -0.09 -7.45
C MET A 65 3.70 -0.41 -7.76
N ALA A 66 3.02 0.39 -8.56
CA ALA A 66 1.58 0.23 -8.80
C ALA A 66 1.22 -1.11 -9.46
N LYS A 67 1.97 -1.52 -10.49
CA LYS A 67 1.72 -2.79 -11.18
C LYS A 67 1.99 -4.01 -10.31
N PRO A 68 3.17 -4.16 -9.66
CA PRO A 68 3.41 -5.29 -8.79
C PRO A 68 2.45 -5.33 -7.60
N LEU A 69 2.09 -4.18 -7.02
CA LEU A 69 1.07 -4.07 -5.96
C LEU A 69 -0.28 -4.64 -6.41
N ASN A 70 -0.78 -4.23 -7.58
CA ASN A 70 -2.05 -4.73 -8.11
C ASN A 70 -2.01 -6.24 -8.40
N LYS A 71 -0.92 -6.73 -8.99
CA LYS A 71 -0.74 -8.17 -9.26
C LYS A 71 -0.78 -8.98 -7.97
N ALA A 72 -0.07 -8.53 -6.93
CA ALA A 72 -0.06 -9.20 -5.65
C ALA A 72 -1.43 -9.20 -4.99
N ALA A 73 -2.12 -8.06 -4.95
CA ALA A 73 -3.45 -7.95 -4.37
C ALA A 73 -4.46 -8.89 -5.08
N MET A 74 -4.43 -8.93 -6.41
CA MET A 74 -5.29 -9.85 -7.19
C MET A 74 -4.93 -11.32 -7.02
N HIS A 75 -3.63 -11.64 -6.87
CA HIS A 75 -3.18 -13.01 -6.60
C HIS A 75 -3.71 -13.53 -5.25
N LEU A 76 -3.76 -12.68 -4.25
CA LEU A 76 -4.14 -13.00 -2.88
C LEU A 76 -5.64 -12.81 -2.59
N LEU A 77 -6.45 -12.37 -3.57
CA LEU A 77 -7.81 -11.88 -3.38
C LEU A 77 -8.76 -12.88 -2.71
N ASP A 78 -8.60 -14.17 -2.99
CA ASP A 78 -9.47 -15.21 -2.43
C ASP A 78 -8.94 -15.78 -1.09
N GLU A 79 -7.75 -15.33 -0.64
CA GLU A 79 -7.13 -15.82 0.58
C GLU A 79 -7.34 -14.88 1.78
N TYR A 80 -7.53 -13.57 1.51
CA TYR A 80 -7.62 -12.52 2.54
C TYR A 80 -8.89 -11.69 2.42
N ARG A 81 -9.37 -11.20 3.58
CA ARG A 81 -10.54 -10.32 3.67
C ARG A 81 -10.19 -8.87 3.35
N HIS A 82 -9.02 -8.42 3.80
CA HIS A 82 -8.53 -7.04 3.70
C HIS A 82 -7.10 -7.01 3.17
N PHE A 83 -6.71 -5.88 2.62
CA PHE A 83 -5.43 -5.66 1.97
C PHE A 83 -4.79 -4.37 2.50
N ALA A 84 -3.57 -4.44 2.99
CA ALA A 84 -2.79 -3.28 3.38
C ALA A 84 -1.59 -3.09 2.45
N PHE A 85 -1.27 -1.84 2.15
CA PHE A 85 -0.03 -1.41 1.54
C PHE A 85 0.88 -0.79 2.61
N LEU A 86 2.13 -1.22 2.64
CA LEU A 86 3.24 -0.52 3.28
C LEU A 86 4.37 -0.34 2.28
N GLY A 87 5.07 0.80 2.33
CA GLY A 87 6.40 0.94 1.75
C GLY A 87 7.43 0.19 2.61
N ASP A 88 8.57 -0.17 2.02
CA ASP A 88 9.68 -0.78 2.76
C ASP A 88 10.32 0.17 3.78
N ASP A 89 9.96 1.44 3.74
CA ASP A 89 10.35 2.52 4.66
C ASP A 89 9.28 2.87 5.71
N HIS A 90 8.18 2.11 5.78
CA HIS A 90 7.19 2.24 6.86
C HIS A 90 7.58 1.37 8.07
N ARG A 91 7.25 1.87 9.27
CA ARG A 91 7.49 1.15 10.55
C ARG A 91 6.27 1.28 11.45
N PRO A 92 5.44 0.26 11.59
CA PRO A 92 4.46 0.21 12.66
C PRO A 92 5.10 0.43 14.03
N ARG A 93 4.46 1.28 14.86
CA ARG A 93 4.94 1.63 16.21
C ARG A 93 3.92 1.36 17.28
N THR A 94 2.67 1.19 16.90
CA THR A 94 1.58 0.91 17.84
C THR A 94 1.43 -0.60 17.99
N ASP A 95 1.40 -1.08 19.22
CA ASP A 95 1.12 -2.49 19.51
C ASP A 95 -0.21 -2.92 18.89
N LYS A 96 -0.23 -4.06 18.19
CA LYS A 96 -1.40 -4.62 17.50
C LYS A 96 -2.05 -3.66 16.49
N TRP A 97 -1.24 -2.87 15.83
CA TRP A 97 -1.66 -1.86 14.85
C TRP A 97 -2.61 -2.40 13.79
N ASP A 98 -2.37 -3.62 13.32
CA ASP A 98 -3.16 -4.30 12.29
C ASP A 98 -4.56 -4.70 12.81
N GLU A 99 -4.69 -5.12 14.08
CA GLU A 99 -5.99 -5.41 14.70
C GLU A 99 -6.90 -4.16 14.73
N PHE A 100 -6.33 -2.96 14.94
CA PHE A 100 -7.09 -1.70 14.87
C PHE A 100 -7.58 -1.42 13.46
N LEU A 101 -6.73 -1.62 12.42
CA LEU A 101 -7.13 -1.43 11.02
C LEU A 101 -8.22 -2.43 10.62
N ILE A 102 -8.03 -3.72 10.93
CA ILE A 102 -8.99 -4.80 10.63
C ILE A 102 -10.35 -4.50 11.26
N LYS A 103 -10.36 -4.16 12.54
CA LYS A 103 -11.60 -3.84 13.27
C LYS A 103 -12.35 -2.68 12.63
N GLU A 104 -11.65 -1.63 12.24
CA GLU A 104 -12.28 -0.46 11.61
C GLU A 104 -12.79 -0.78 10.21
N LEU A 105 -12.06 -1.58 9.41
CA LEU A 105 -12.53 -2.08 8.11
C LEU A 105 -13.79 -2.94 8.25
N ASP A 106 -13.85 -3.79 9.28
CA ASP A 106 -15.04 -4.60 9.57
C ASP A 106 -16.26 -3.73 9.94
N LEU A 107 -16.04 -2.61 10.61
CA LEU A 107 -17.10 -1.65 10.94
C LEU A 107 -17.58 -0.88 9.70
N LEU A 108 -16.68 -0.53 8.80
CA LEU A 108 -17.02 0.16 7.55
C LEU A 108 -17.76 -0.77 6.58
N GLY A 109 -17.43 -2.08 6.58
CA GLY A 109 -17.96 -3.06 5.60
C GLY A 109 -17.31 -2.94 4.23
N THR A 110 -17.39 -1.79 3.58
CA THR A 110 -16.61 -1.36 2.41
C THR A 110 -15.90 -0.06 2.76
N GLY A 111 -14.57 0.00 2.61
CA GLY A 111 -13.86 1.23 2.97
C GLY A 111 -12.35 1.13 3.04
N ILE A 112 -11.78 2.26 3.44
CA ILE A 112 -10.34 2.50 3.52
C ILE A 112 -10.01 3.02 4.93
N VAL A 113 -8.93 2.49 5.52
CA VAL A 113 -8.45 2.88 6.84
C VAL A 113 -6.95 3.12 6.80
N TYR A 114 -6.47 4.12 7.53
CA TYR A 114 -5.05 4.42 7.62
C TYR A 114 -4.66 4.98 8.99
N GLY A 115 -3.39 4.83 9.33
CA GLY A 115 -2.81 5.34 10.57
C GLY A 115 -2.11 6.68 10.40
N ASN A 116 -1.47 7.12 11.48
CA ASN A 116 -0.63 8.32 11.52
C ASN A 116 0.81 7.95 11.13
N ASP A 117 1.28 8.50 10.02
CA ASP A 117 2.62 8.26 9.48
C ASP A 117 3.70 9.19 10.07
N LEU A 118 3.33 10.05 11.01
CA LEU A 118 4.18 11.08 11.62
C LEU A 118 4.80 12.06 10.59
N PHE A 119 4.16 12.19 9.41
CA PHE A 119 4.59 13.09 8.34
C PHE A 119 3.40 13.80 7.70
N GLN A 120 2.49 13.08 7.06
CA GLN A 120 1.28 13.62 6.42
C GLN A 120 0.06 13.53 7.35
N ALA A 121 0.09 12.65 8.35
CA ALA A 121 -0.97 12.43 9.31
C ALA A 121 -2.34 12.22 8.63
N GLU A 122 -3.37 12.97 9.03
CA GLU A 122 -4.72 12.88 8.46
C GLU A 122 -4.80 13.37 7.00
N ALA A 123 -3.84 14.18 6.56
CA ALA A 123 -3.92 14.81 5.24
C ALA A 123 -3.78 13.82 4.08
N LEU A 124 -3.01 12.72 4.26
CA LEU A 124 -2.72 11.79 3.17
C LEU A 124 -2.41 10.36 3.70
N PRO A 125 -3.08 9.30 3.20
CA PRO A 125 -2.88 7.90 3.59
C PRO A 125 -1.63 7.31 2.92
N THR A 126 -0.44 7.53 3.46
CA THR A 126 0.82 6.98 2.91
C THR A 126 0.98 5.48 3.15
N ALA A 127 0.35 4.96 4.21
CA ALA A 127 0.16 3.53 4.49
C ALA A 127 -1.34 3.27 4.66
N VAL A 128 -1.91 2.37 3.87
CA VAL A 128 -3.36 2.21 3.77
C VAL A 128 -3.78 0.76 3.92
N ALA A 129 -4.95 0.52 4.51
CA ALA A 129 -5.66 -0.75 4.43
C ALA A 129 -7.04 -0.55 3.79
N MET A 130 -7.51 -1.52 3.00
CA MET A 130 -8.80 -1.47 2.32
C MET A 130 -9.47 -2.84 2.31
N THR A 131 -10.77 -2.84 2.14
CA THR A 131 -11.57 -4.07 2.06
C THR A 131 -11.38 -4.79 0.71
N GLY A 132 -11.54 -6.12 0.71
CA GLY A 132 -11.29 -6.95 -0.47
C GLY A 132 -12.28 -6.72 -1.63
N ASP A 133 -13.46 -6.19 -1.35
CA ASP A 133 -14.43 -5.81 -2.40
C ASP A 133 -13.92 -4.62 -3.23
N ILE A 134 -13.24 -3.65 -2.61
CA ILE A 134 -12.56 -2.56 -3.33
C ILE A 134 -11.52 -3.15 -4.28
N VAL A 135 -10.66 -4.03 -3.78
CA VAL A 135 -9.62 -4.69 -4.58
C VAL A 135 -10.22 -5.46 -5.75
N ARG A 136 -11.32 -6.18 -5.52
CA ARG A 136 -12.03 -6.96 -6.55
C ARG A 136 -12.62 -6.09 -7.65
N GLU A 137 -13.35 -5.04 -7.27
CA GLU A 137 -14.06 -4.19 -8.24
C GLU A 137 -13.11 -3.25 -9.00
N LEU A 138 -12.02 -2.81 -8.36
CA LEU A 138 -10.98 -1.98 -8.98
C LEU A 138 -10.03 -2.81 -9.86
N GLY A 139 -9.85 -4.11 -9.56
CA GLY A 139 -8.86 -4.98 -10.19
C GLY A 139 -7.45 -4.79 -9.61
N GLY A 140 -7.36 -4.39 -8.34
CA GLY A 140 -6.12 -4.14 -7.60
C GLY A 140 -6.32 -3.10 -6.50
N MET A 141 -5.23 -2.55 -5.98
CA MET A 141 -5.27 -1.52 -4.93
C MET A 141 -5.20 -0.09 -5.49
N VAL A 142 -4.81 0.08 -6.74
CA VAL A 142 -4.70 1.38 -7.43
C VAL A 142 -5.19 1.29 -8.88
N PRO A 143 -5.67 2.39 -9.49
CA PRO A 143 -6.20 2.36 -10.83
C PRO A 143 -5.10 2.10 -11.88
N PRO A 144 -5.50 1.63 -13.08
CA PRO A 144 -4.57 1.49 -14.18
C PRO A 144 -4.00 2.84 -14.61
N GLY A 145 -2.73 2.83 -15.04
CA GLY A 145 -2.05 4.02 -15.56
C GLY A 145 -1.15 4.73 -14.56
N LEU A 146 -1.33 4.53 -13.25
CA LEU A 146 -0.38 4.98 -12.25
C LEU A 146 0.86 4.08 -12.24
N ALA A 147 2.02 4.69 -12.02
CA ALA A 147 3.28 3.95 -11.88
C ALA A 147 3.77 3.92 -10.43
N HIS A 148 3.85 5.09 -9.76
CA HIS A 148 4.43 5.17 -8.42
C HIS A 148 3.83 6.29 -7.56
N LEU A 149 3.62 7.47 -8.12
CA LEU A 149 3.08 8.63 -7.43
C LEU A 149 1.54 8.69 -7.53
N TYR A 150 0.90 9.52 -6.71
CA TYR A 150 -0.55 9.69 -6.66
C TYR A 150 -1.35 8.46 -6.21
N LEU A 151 -0.70 7.40 -5.71
CA LEU A 151 -1.40 6.26 -5.14
C LEU A 151 -2.17 6.66 -3.88
N ASP A 152 -1.49 7.35 -2.99
CA ASP A 152 -2.01 7.93 -1.75
C ASP A 152 -3.13 8.96 -2.01
N ASN A 153 -2.96 9.83 -3.01
CA ASN A 153 -4.02 10.74 -3.46
C ASN A 153 -5.26 9.98 -3.96
N PHE A 154 -5.04 8.87 -4.68
CA PHE A 154 -6.14 8.04 -5.16
C PHE A 154 -6.90 7.38 -4.00
N TRP A 155 -6.21 6.79 -3.04
CA TRP A 155 -6.85 6.17 -1.87
C TRP A 155 -7.65 7.18 -1.06
N LEU A 156 -7.10 8.39 -0.86
CA LEU A 156 -7.81 9.47 -0.19
C LEU A 156 -9.08 9.89 -0.94
N GLN A 157 -8.97 10.06 -2.27
CA GLN A 157 -10.10 10.45 -3.12
C GLN A 157 -11.18 9.36 -3.12
N LEU A 158 -10.80 8.10 -3.35
CA LEU A 158 -11.71 6.97 -3.37
C LEU A 158 -12.48 6.86 -2.05
N GLY A 159 -11.78 6.89 -0.92
CA GLY A 159 -12.41 6.77 0.39
C GLY A 159 -13.37 7.92 0.70
N LYS A 160 -13.04 9.14 0.28
CA LYS A 160 -13.94 10.31 0.39
C LYS A 160 -15.18 10.16 -0.47
N ASP A 161 -15.04 9.73 -1.72
CA ASP A 161 -16.17 9.58 -2.65
C ASP A 161 -17.10 8.42 -2.26
N LEU A 162 -16.55 7.38 -1.61
CA LEU A 162 -17.34 6.32 -0.98
C LEU A 162 -18.00 6.77 0.33
N GLY A 163 -17.57 7.87 0.95
CA GLY A 163 -17.95 8.24 2.31
C GLY A 163 -17.51 7.23 3.36
N ALA A 164 -16.46 6.45 3.07
CA ALA A 164 -16.00 5.30 3.84
C ALA A 164 -14.46 5.30 3.96
N ILE A 165 -13.94 6.33 4.61
CA ILE A 165 -12.53 6.47 4.94
C ILE A 165 -12.36 6.83 6.42
N SER A 166 -11.46 6.16 7.12
CA SER A 166 -11.20 6.38 8.53
C SER A 166 -9.72 6.62 8.80
N TYR A 167 -9.42 7.71 9.52
CA TYR A 167 -8.08 8.02 10.04
C TYR A 167 -7.96 7.63 11.51
N LEU A 168 -7.05 6.73 11.82
CA LEU A 168 -6.78 6.30 13.18
C LEU A 168 -5.53 7.01 13.73
N GLY A 169 -5.69 8.24 14.21
CA GLY A 169 -4.57 9.08 14.65
C GLY A 169 -3.73 8.51 15.80
N HIS A 170 -4.26 7.52 16.53
CA HIS A 170 -3.55 6.82 17.61
C HIS A 170 -2.78 5.58 17.12
N VAL A 171 -3.01 5.13 15.88
CA VAL A 171 -2.28 4.02 15.26
C VAL A 171 -1.10 4.62 14.48
N ILE A 172 0.10 4.44 15.00
CA ILE A 172 1.32 4.99 14.39
C ILE A 172 1.91 3.96 13.42
N ILE A 173 2.02 4.36 12.16
CA ILE A 173 2.75 3.63 11.10
C ILE A 173 3.75 4.63 10.53
N GLU A 174 4.88 4.80 11.19
CA GLU A 174 5.85 5.85 10.88
C GLU A 174 6.44 5.68 9.48
N HIS A 175 6.47 6.77 8.70
CA HIS A 175 7.06 6.82 7.35
C HIS A 175 8.45 7.45 7.41
N LEU A 176 9.48 6.65 7.14
CA LEU A 176 10.90 7.08 7.16
C LEU A 176 11.32 7.64 5.80
N HIS A 177 10.58 8.63 5.29
CA HIS A 177 10.78 9.18 3.95
C HIS A 177 11.86 10.28 3.93
N PRO A 178 12.70 10.37 2.86
CA PRO A 178 13.73 11.40 2.72
C PRO A 178 13.21 12.85 2.79
N VAL A 179 12.02 13.12 2.25
CA VAL A 179 11.38 14.45 2.34
C VAL A 179 11.07 14.85 3.78
N ALA A 180 10.80 13.87 4.66
CA ALA A 180 10.62 14.10 6.09
C ALA A 180 11.95 14.26 6.85
N GLY A 181 13.10 14.14 6.15
CA GLY A 181 14.43 14.18 6.75
C GLY A 181 14.77 12.93 7.59
N LYS A 182 14.07 11.83 7.37
CA LYS A 182 14.19 10.59 8.16
C LYS A 182 14.98 9.49 7.46
N ALA A 183 15.33 9.68 6.19
CA ALA A 183 16.16 8.77 5.38
C ALA A 183 17.01 9.56 4.38
N ASP A 184 18.03 8.93 3.82
CA ASP A 184 18.85 9.49 2.75
C ASP A 184 18.19 9.29 1.38
N TRP A 185 18.50 10.19 0.44
CA TRP A 185 18.08 10.07 -0.95
C TRP A 185 18.96 9.04 -1.67
N ASP A 186 18.39 7.92 -2.05
CA ASP A 186 19.02 6.94 -2.94
C ASP A 186 18.60 7.10 -4.42
N GLU A 187 19.11 6.23 -5.30
CA GLU A 187 18.80 6.23 -6.72
C GLU A 187 17.31 5.86 -6.96
N GLY A 188 16.78 4.90 -6.21
CA GLY A 188 15.38 4.48 -6.32
C GLY A 188 14.41 5.62 -6.05
N TYR A 189 14.61 6.37 -4.96
CA TYR A 189 13.80 7.55 -4.64
C TYR A 189 13.90 8.64 -5.73
N ARG A 190 15.11 8.90 -6.28
CA ARG A 190 15.29 9.91 -7.32
C ARG A 190 14.58 9.51 -8.61
N ASP A 191 14.66 8.24 -8.98
CA ASP A 191 14.07 7.69 -10.20
C ASP A 191 12.55 7.79 -10.21
N VAL A 192 11.90 7.43 -9.10
CA VAL A 192 10.43 7.44 -9.01
C VAL A 192 9.85 8.83 -8.73
N ASN A 193 10.67 9.76 -8.21
CA ASN A 193 10.27 11.15 -7.98
C ASN A 193 10.70 12.08 -9.13
N ALA A 194 11.12 11.57 -10.29
CA ALA A 194 11.45 12.37 -11.46
C ALA A 194 10.23 13.16 -11.97
N GLU A 195 10.46 14.36 -12.51
CA GLU A 195 9.39 15.25 -12.99
C GLU A 195 8.49 14.57 -14.04
N GLU A 196 9.06 13.69 -14.85
CA GLU A 196 8.33 12.95 -15.88
C GLU A 196 7.34 11.96 -15.26
N VAL A 197 7.75 11.24 -14.20
CA VAL A 197 6.88 10.32 -13.45
C VAL A 197 5.76 11.10 -12.78
N TYR A 198 6.10 12.21 -12.10
CA TYR A 198 5.11 13.07 -11.47
C TYR A 198 4.04 13.56 -12.46
N ARG A 199 4.47 14.03 -13.64
CA ARG A 199 3.56 14.53 -14.67
C ARG A 199 2.68 13.43 -15.24
N ALA A 200 3.26 12.25 -15.52
CA ALA A 200 2.52 11.11 -16.06
C ALA A 200 1.48 10.59 -15.05
N ASP A 201 1.88 10.38 -13.80
CA ASP A 201 1.00 9.87 -12.75
C ASP A 201 -0.09 10.90 -12.38
N SER A 202 0.24 12.20 -12.35
CA SER A 202 -0.75 13.26 -12.18
C SER A 202 -1.82 13.22 -13.26
N GLN A 203 -1.41 13.13 -14.53
CA GLN A 203 -2.34 13.05 -15.65
C GLN A 203 -3.20 11.78 -15.57
N ALA A 204 -2.60 10.63 -15.26
CA ALA A 204 -3.32 9.37 -15.12
C ALA A 204 -4.35 9.43 -13.98
N PHE A 205 -3.97 9.97 -12.82
CA PHE A 205 -4.85 10.16 -11.68
C PHE A 205 -6.08 11.00 -12.04
N TYR A 206 -5.88 12.23 -12.54
CA TYR A 206 -7.01 13.11 -12.88
C TYR A 206 -7.87 12.56 -14.01
N SER A 207 -7.27 11.90 -15.01
CA SER A 207 -8.04 11.24 -16.07
C SER A 207 -8.91 10.10 -15.53
N TYR A 208 -8.39 9.32 -14.59
CA TYR A 208 -9.14 8.21 -14.02
C TYR A 208 -10.29 8.68 -13.14
N ILE A 209 -10.06 9.56 -12.17
CA ILE A 209 -11.11 10.01 -11.24
C ILE A 209 -12.25 10.82 -11.90
N THR A 210 -12.03 11.31 -13.13
CA THR A 210 -13.06 11.99 -13.93
C THR A 210 -13.71 11.09 -14.98
N SER A 211 -13.31 9.82 -15.04
CA SER A 211 -13.82 8.86 -16.04
C SER A 211 -15.15 8.24 -15.66
N GLN A 212 -15.88 7.74 -16.67
CA GLN A 212 -17.08 6.92 -16.43
C GLN A 212 -16.75 5.64 -15.65
N GLY A 213 -15.59 5.03 -15.89
CA GLY A 213 -15.14 3.83 -15.17
C GLY A 213 -15.02 4.05 -13.67
N TYR A 214 -14.55 5.23 -13.24
CA TYR A 214 -14.49 5.58 -11.83
C TYR A 214 -15.91 5.81 -11.25
N ALA A 215 -16.78 6.50 -11.95
CA ALA A 215 -18.17 6.68 -11.52
C ALA A 215 -18.89 5.33 -11.38
N ASP A 216 -18.65 4.39 -12.30
CA ASP A 216 -19.21 3.03 -12.25
C ASP A 216 -18.65 2.23 -11.06
N LEU A 217 -17.36 2.39 -10.74
CA LEU A 217 -16.72 1.79 -9.56
C LEU A 217 -17.39 2.27 -8.27
N ILE A 218 -17.54 3.59 -8.09
CA ILE A 218 -18.24 4.16 -6.92
C ILE A 218 -19.65 3.62 -6.82
N ALA A 219 -20.40 3.60 -7.93
CA ALA A 219 -21.77 3.08 -7.94
C ALA A 219 -21.89 1.58 -7.62
N LYS A 220 -20.86 0.79 -7.86
CA LYS A 220 -20.81 -0.63 -7.48
C LYS A 220 -20.53 -0.81 -6.00
N LEU A 221 -19.60 -0.03 -5.45
CA LEU A 221 -19.14 -0.15 -4.07
C LEU A 221 -20.10 0.50 -3.04
N THR A 222 -21.02 1.35 -3.49
CA THR A 222 -22.03 2.01 -2.63
C THR A 222 -23.39 1.30 -2.59
N LYS A 223 -23.50 0.12 -3.20
CA LYS A 223 -24.71 -0.72 -3.18
C LYS A 223 -24.76 -1.59 -1.95
#